data_e210e27409bb87e80159675bc02c9c52
#
_entry.id   e210e27409bb87e80159675bc02c9c52
#
_cell.length_a   1.000
_cell.length_b   1.000
_cell.length_c   1.000
_cell.angle_alpha   90.00
_cell.angle_beta   90.00
_cell.angle_gamma   90.00
#
_symmetry.space_group_name_H-M   'P 1'
#
loop_
_entity.id
_entity.type
_entity.pdbx_description
1 polymer ?
#
loop_
_entity_poly.entity_id
_entity_poly.type
_entity_poly.pdbx_seq_one_letter_code
_entity_poly.pdbx_strand_id
1 'polypeptide(L)'
;MEFYAFNFIRRRLEEIMKVTLLAHTPDPELTVASAARLCYSPSTIDEVREKLTPEKTAQFVDMLAEIGHESPIEHASFTFGIEGVSRALLAQITRHRMASFSVQSQRYVAEAQFEYVTPPEIENDPEAKKLFIEAMEKDQEYYDRLTEVLKRRHKADMIADGMDEKSADRTAEKKAIEDARFVLPNACDTKMILTMNARSLHNFFRHRCCNRAQWEIRELACEMVKLCREVAPNLFKNAGPSCLIGPCPEGKMTCGEIREMREKYTFKK
;
A
#
# COMPACT_ATOMS: atom_id res chain seq x y z
N MET A 1 20.97 -37.37 -5.80
CA MET A 1 20.91 -35.91 -5.47
C MET A 1 20.33 -35.20 -6.68
N GLU A 2 19.01 -35.16 -6.74
CA GLU A 2 18.29 -34.47 -7.81
C GLU A 2 18.25 -32.99 -7.45
N PHE A 3 18.85 -32.19 -8.32
CA PHE A 3 18.71 -30.74 -8.30
C PHE A 3 17.24 -30.44 -8.59
N TYR A 4 16.49 -30.02 -7.57
CA TYR A 4 15.22 -29.36 -7.78
C TYR A 4 15.51 -28.06 -8.52
N ALA A 5 15.18 -28.04 -9.81
CA ALA A 5 15.20 -26.82 -10.60
C ALA A 5 14.18 -25.85 -10.00
N PHE A 6 14.67 -24.82 -9.35
CA PHE A 6 13.87 -23.71 -8.86
C PHE A 6 13.22 -22.99 -10.05
N ASN A 7 11.96 -23.29 -10.30
CA ASN A 7 11.13 -22.50 -11.22
C ASN A 7 10.73 -21.20 -10.51
N PHE A 8 11.62 -20.23 -10.52
CA PHE A 8 11.28 -18.86 -10.13
C PHE A 8 10.24 -18.32 -11.11
N ILE A 9 9.00 -18.16 -10.65
CA ILE A 9 7.93 -17.50 -11.43
C ILE A 9 8.26 -16.02 -11.52
N ARG A 10 8.83 -15.66 -12.65
CA ARG A 10 9.23 -14.31 -13.02
C ARG A 10 7.99 -13.53 -13.45
N ARG A 11 7.50 -12.62 -12.62
CA ARG A 11 6.41 -11.71 -13.01
C ARG A 11 6.96 -10.31 -13.25
N ARG A 12 6.51 -9.63 -14.32
CA ARG A 12 6.76 -8.20 -14.53
C ARG A 12 6.00 -7.39 -13.48
N LEU A 13 6.47 -6.19 -13.14
CA LEU A 13 5.86 -5.33 -12.12
C LEU A 13 4.37 -5.07 -12.32
N GLU A 14 3.96 -4.83 -13.56
CA GLU A 14 2.55 -4.65 -13.95
C GLU A 14 1.71 -5.93 -13.76
N GLU A 15 2.37 -7.10 -13.68
CA GLU A 15 1.75 -8.40 -13.43
C GLU A 15 1.81 -8.80 -11.93
N ILE A 16 2.66 -8.13 -11.12
CA ILE A 16 2.90 -8.48 -9.71
C ILE A 16 2.02 -7.66 -8.79
N MET A 17 2.06 -6.31 -8.91
CA MET A 17 1.31 -5.43 -8.04
C MET A 17 -0.16 -5.43 -8.41
N LYS A 18 -1.00 -5.92 -7.49
CA LYS A 18 -2.45 -5.90 -7.63
C LYS A 18 -3.05 -4.98 -6.57
N VAL A 19 -3.80 -3.98 -7.03
CA VAL A 19 -4.54 -3.05 -6.16
C VAL A 19 -6.03 -3.21 -6.44
N THR A 20 -6.81 -3.46 -5.41
CA THR A 20 -8.26 -3.65 -5.51
C THR A 20 -8.95 -2.73 -4.50
N LEU A 21 -9.94 -1.98 -4.94
CA LEU A 21 -10.83 -1.26 -4.02
C LEU A 21 -11.85 -2.25 -3.45
N LEU A 22 -11.68 -2.64 -2.19
CA LEU A 22 -12.50 -3.64 -1.52
C LEU A 22 -13.82 -3.06 -0.99
N ALA A 23 -13.78 -1.82 -0.50
CA ALA A 23 -14.93 -1.12 0.04
C ALA A 23 -14.70 0.39 0.05
N HIS A 24 -15.78 1.14 0.01
CA HIS A 24 -15.79 2.58 0.23
C HIS A 24 -17.09 2.99 0.92
N THR A 25 -17.12 4.20 1.50
CA THR A 25 -18.36 4.82 1.99
C THR A 25 -19.40 4.84 0.88
N PRO A 26 -20.63 4.35 1.08
CA PRO A 26 -21.71 4.49 0.10
C PRO A 26 -21.92 5.96 -0.28
N ASP A 27 -22.08 6.24 -1.57
CA ASP A 27 -22.26 7.60 -2.11
C ASP A 27 -21.29 8.62 -1.48
N PRO A 28 -19.95 8.43 -1.64
CA PRO A 28 -18.95 9.18 -0.87
C PRO A 28 -19.04 10.68 -1.10
N GLU A 29 -19.35 11.13 -2.32
CA GLU A 29 -19.50 12.55 -2.65
C GLU A 29 -20.75 13.15 -2.03
N LEU A 30 -21.88 12.43 -2.03
CA LEU A 30 -23.11 12.85 -1.34
C LEU A 30 -22.90 12.94 0.18
N THR A 31 -22.18 12.00 0.75
CA THR A 31 -21.83 12.00 2.18
C THR A 31 -21.01 13.22 2.54
N VAL A 32 -19.97 13.55 1.75
CA VAL A 32 -19.12 14.72 1.92
C VAL A 32 -19.92 16.03 1.78
N ALA A 33 -20.73 16.15 0.71
CA ALA A 33 -21.55 17.33 0.46
C ALA A 33 -22.60 17.54 1.57
N SER A 34 -23.21 16.46 2.08
CA SER A 34 -24.17 16.50 3.18
C SER A 34 -23.52 17.01 4.46
N ALA A 35 -22.36 16.47 4.82
CA ALA A 35 -21.60 16.87 6.00
C ALA A 35 -21.20 18.36 5.93
N ALA A 36 -20.69 18.81 4.79
CA ALA A 36 -20.30 20.20 4.59
C ALA A 36 -21.51 21.16 4.66
N ARG A 37 -22.62 20.79 4.00
CA ARG A 37 -23.80 21.65 3.96
C ARG A 37 -24.49 21.75 5.31
N LEU A 38 -24.46 20.69 6.11
CA LEU A 38 -25.05 20.68 7.46
C LEU A 38 -24.46 21.78 8.35
N CYS A 39 -23.18 22.09 8.21
CA CYS A 39 -22.51 23.12 9.02
C CYS A 39 -23.10 24.55 8.83
N TYR A 40 -23.79 24.78 7.72
CA TYR A 40 -24.32 26.10 7.32
C TYR A 40 -25.83 26.08 7.03
N SER A 41 -26.53 25.03 7.42
CA SER A 41 -27.96 24.85 7.16
C SER A 41 -28.74 24.67 8.45
N PRO A 42 -29.91 25.38 8.64
CA PRO A 42 -30.82 25.13 9.74
C PRO A 42 -31.71 23.87 9.46
N SER A 43 -31.62 23.25 8.28
CA SER A 43 -32.43 22.12 7.85
C SER A 43 -32.01 20.82 8.59
N THR A 44 -32.92 19.87 8.64
CA THR A 44 -32.62 18.52 9.11
C THR A 44 -31.64 17.80 8.19
N ILE A 45 -31.01 16.72 8.66
CA ILE A 45 -30.07 15.93 7.85
C ILE A 45 -30.77 15.36 6.60
N ASP A 46 -32.00 14.88 6.75
CA ASP A 46 -32.79 14.30 5.65
C ASP A 46 -33.10 15.37 4.60
N GLU A 47 -33.56 16.55 5.01
CA GLU A 47 -33.81 17.66 4.08
C GLU A 47 -32.54 18.13 3.36
N VAL A 48 -31.38 18.10 4.03
CA VAL A 48 -30.11 18.42 3.40
C VAL A 48 -29.78 17.42 2.30
N ARG A 49 -29.94 16.12 2.59
CA ARG A 49 -29.67 15.03 1.64
C ARG A 49 -30.62 15.04 0.45
N GLU A 50 -31.93 15.21 0.68
CA GLU A 50 -32.94 15.24 -0.38
C GLU A 50 -32.74 16.41 -1.37
N LYS A 51 -32.20 17.53 -0.91
CA LYS A 51 -31.95 18.72 -1.73
C LYS A 51 -30.66 18.62 -2.57
N LEU A 52 -29.81 17.63 -2.32
CA LEU A 52 -28.53 17.41 -3.02
C LEU A 52 -28.74 16.47 -4.21
N THR A 53 -29.04 17.05 -5.40
CA THR A 53 -28.97 16.30 -6.66
C THR A 53 -27.52 15.95 -7.02
N PRO A 54 -27.26 15.00 -7.93
CA PRO A 54 -25.90 14.68 -8.37
C PRO A 54 -25.11 15.92 -8.84
N GLU A 55 -25.74 16.81 -9.59
CA GLU A 55 -25.12 18.03 -10.10
C GLU A 55 -24.76 19.01 -8.98
N LYS A 56 -25.66 19.20 -8.01
CA LYS A 56 -25.40 20.04 -6.84
C LYS A 56 -24.32 19.45 -5.94
N THR A 57 -24.30 18.13 -5.80
CA THR A 57 -23.27 17.40 -5.06
C THR A 57 -21.91 17.65 -5.69
N ALA A 58 -21.77 17.48 -7.00
CA ALA A 58 -20.52 17.72 -7.71
C ALA A 58 -20.04 19.19 -7.57
N GLN A 59 -20.95 20.17 -7.77
CA GLN A 59 -20.63 21.59 -7.59
C GLN A 59 -20.18 21.89 -6.15
N PHE A 60 -20.81 21.26 -5.16
CA PHE A 60 -20.46 21.48 -3.77
C PHE A 60 -19.09 20.90 -3.40
N VAL A 61 -18.79 19.70 -3.89
CA VAL A 61 -17.48 19.05 -3.73
C VAL A 61 -16.37 19.86 -4.41
N ASP A 62 -16.61 20.35 -5.64
CA ASP A 62 -15.68 21.25 -6.35
C ASP A 62 -15.41 22.53 -5.54
N MET A 63 -16.44 23.17 -5.00
CA MET A 63 -16.32 24.35 -4.15
C MET A 63 -15.47 24.08 -2.90
N LEU A 64 -15.69 22.94 -2.21
CA LEU A 64 -14.89 22.55 -1.04
C LEU A 64 -13.41 22.45 -1.38
N ALA A 65 -13.09 21.87 -2.54
CA ALA A 65 -11.72 21.74 -3.02
C ALA A 65 -11.09 23.12 -3.33
N GLU A 66 -11.85 24.06 -3.91
CA GLU A 66 -11.39 25.41 -4.23
C GLU A 66 -11.08 26.25 -2.98
N ILE A 67 -11.95 26.19 -1.96
CA ILE A 67 -11.74 26.93 -0.70
C ILE A 67 -10.82 26.22 0.29
N GLY A 68 -10.36 25.01 -0.01
CA GLY A 68 -9.47 24.23 0.87
C GLY A 68 -10.17 23.73 2.14
N HIS A 69 -11.48 23.50 2.13
CA HIS A 69 -12.23 23.03 3.30
C HIS A 69 -12.17 21.51 3.37
N GLU A 70 -11.14 21.00 4.03
CA GLU A 70 -10.79 19.56 4.02
C GLU A 70 -11.49 18.72 5.11
N SER A 71 -12.12 19.32 6.14
CA SER A 71 -12.76 18.53 7.22
C SER A 71 -13.94 17.68 6.74
N PRO A 72 -14.83 18.12 5.83
CA PRO A 72 -15.95 17.29 5.38
C PRO A 72 -15.53 16.06 4.59
N ILE A 73 -14.39 16.11 3.90
CA ILE A 73 -13.92 14.96 3.11
C ILE A 73 -13.39 13.81 3.97
N GLU A 74 -13.18 14.00 5.27
CA GLU A 74 -12.83 12.95 6.21
C GLU A 74 -13.94 11.90 6.42
N HIS A 75 -15.21 12.25 6.12
CA HIS A 75 -16.34 11.33 6.24
C HIS A 75 -16.38 10.24 5.16
N ALA A 76 -15.65 10.39 4.06
CA ALA A 76 -15.52 9.37 3.03
C ALA A 76 -14.27 8.53 3.25
N SER A 77 -14.44 7.21 3.44
CA SER A 77 -13.34 6.25 3.66
C SER A 77 -13.29 5.22 2.53
N PHE A 78 -12.09 4.73 2.24
CA PHE A 78 -11.78 3.79 1.17
C PHE A 78 -10.86 2.69 1.70
N THR A 79 -11.20 1.43 1.39
CA THR A 79 -10.43 0.25 1.82
C THR A 79 -9.88 -0.47 0.61
N PHE A 80 -8.57 -0.66 0.58
CA PHE A 80 -7.85 -1.29 -0.52
C PHE A 80 -7.24 -2.63 -0.08
N GLY A 81 -7.32 -3.64 -0.96
CA GLY A 81 -6.47 -4.81 -0.95
C GLY A 81 -5.26 -4.57 -1.83
N ILE A 82 -4.07 -4.80 -1.31
CA ILE A 82 -2.79 -4.57 -1.98
C ILE A 82 -1.95 -5.84 -1.87
N GLU A 83 -1.51 -6.38 -3.00
CA GLU A 83 -0.72 -7.61 -3.11
C GLU A 83 0.46 -7.38 -4.06
N GLY A 84 1.51 -8.18 -3.94
CA GLY A 84 2.68 -8.11 -4.80
C GLY A 84 3.54 -6.86 -4.56
N VAL A 85 3.70 -6.46 -3.32
CA VAL A 85 4.50 -5.30 -2.92
C VAL A 85 5.60 -5.68 -1.94
N SER A 86 6.71 -4.96 -1.98
CA SER A 86 7.87 -5.24 -1.14
C SER A 86 7.70 -4.79 0.31
N ARG A 87 8.48 -5.38 1.21
CA ARG A 87 8.65 -4.87 2.58
C ARG A 87 9.28 -3.47 2.60
N ALA A 88 10.06 -3.11 1.58
CA ALA A 88 10.58 -1.76 1.41
C ALA A 88 9.45 -0.73 1.20
N LEU A 89 8.42 -1.07 0.41
CA LEU A 89 7.21 -0.26 0.26
C LEU A 89 6.44 -0.20 1.58
N LEU A 90 6.25 -1.34 2.26
CA LEU A 90 5.55 -1.38 3.54
C LEU A 90 6.16 -0.42 4.56
N ALA A 91 7.49 -0.37 4.67
CA ALA A 91 8.18 0.54 5.58
C ALA A 91 7.93 2.03 5.25
N GLN A 92 7.58 2.35 4.00
CA GLN A 92 7.26 3.71 3.57
C GLN A 92 5.78 4.06 3.78
N ILE A 93 4.85 3.14 3.43
CA ILE A 93 3.42 3.42 3.49
C ILE A 93 2.91 3.51 4.93
N THR A 94 3.45 2.70 5.85
CA THR A 94 3.09 2.73 7.27
C THR A 94 3.51 4.00 8.00
N ARG A 95 4.30 4.87 7.39
CA ARG A 95 4.59 6.22 7.91
C ARG A 95 3.41 7.18 7.79
N HIS A 96 2.40 6.86 6.98
CA HIS A 96 1.13 7.59 6.90
C HIS A 96 0.25 7.16 8.07
N ARG A 97 0.18 7.99 9.14
CA ARG A 97 -0.39 7.62 10.44
C ARG A 97 -1.93 7.60 10.47
N MET A 98 -2.57 8.43 9.65
CA MET A 98 -4.04 8.50 9.57
C MET A 98 -4.58 7.42 8.61
N ALA A 99 -4.30 6.17 8.96
CA ALA A 99 -4.62 4.98 8.19
C ALA A 99 -4.73 3.75 9.09
N SER A 100 -5.51 2.77 8.67
CA SER A 100 -5.57 1.43 9.29
C SER A 100 -4.90 0.42 8.38
N PHE A 101 -4.01 -0.40 8.94
CA PHE A 101 -3.26 -1.42 8.22
C PHE A 101 -3.49 -2.81 8.82
N SER A 102 -3.76 -3.79 7.96
CA SER A 102 -3.66 -5.22 8.26
C SER A 102 -2.69 -5.83 7.28
N VAL A 103 -1.55 -6.33 7.75
CA VAL A 103 -0.44 -6.82 6.92
C VAL A 103 -0.17 -8.29 7.20
N GLN A 104 0.14 -9.07 6.17
CA GLN A 104 0.56 -10.47 6.34
C GLN A 104 1.78 -10.55 7.27
N SER A 105 1.63 -11.39 8.30
CA SER A 105 2.66 -11.52 9.33
C SER A 105 3.66 -12.61 8.96
N GLN A 106 4.94 -12.27 8.91
CA GLN A 106 6.05 -13.22 8.80
C GLN A 106 6.35 -13.98 10.11
N ARG A 107 5.61 -13.72 11.20
CA ARG A 107 5.73 -14.46 12.47
C ARG A 107 4.86 -15.70 12.51
N TYR A 108 3.79 -15.74 11.69
CA TYR A 108 2.80 -16.81 11.72
C TYR A 108 2.71 -17.59 10.40
N VAL A 109 3.26 -17.03 9.34
CA VAL A 109 3.33 -17.66 8.02
C VAL A 109 4.80 -17.99 7.75
N ALA A 110 5.12 -19.27 7.66
CA ALA A 110 6.46 -19.71 7.30
C ALA A 110 6.69 -19.43 5.80
N GLU A 111 7.82 -18.85 5.48
CA GLU A 111 8.23 -18.58 4.10
C GLU A 111 8.95 -19.81 3.54
N ALA A 112 8.18 -20.85 3.17
CA ALA A 112 8.75 -22.08 2.58
C ALA A 112 9.59 -21.76 1.32
N GLN A 113 9.14 -20.78 0.56
CA GLN A 113 9.90 -20.09 -0.48
C GLN A 113 9.31 -18.67 -0.56
N PHE A 114 10.10 -17.65 -0.19
CA PHE A 114 9.58 -16.30 -0.27
C PHE A 114 9.59 -15.78 -1.72
N GLU A 115 8.51 -15.13 -2.10
CA GLU A 115 8.46 -14.34 -3.32
C GLU A 115 9.11 -12.98 -3.06
N TYR A 116 9.60 -12.31 -4.11
CA TYR A 116 10.26 -11.01 -3.98
C TYR A 116 9.96 -10.09 -5.16
N VAL A 117 9.99 -8.81 -4.89
CA VAL A 117 9.84 -7.75 -5.89
C VAL A 117 11.22 -7.33 -6.38
N THR A 118 11.46 -7.48 -7.69
CA THR A 118 12.71 -7.03 -8.32
C THR A 118 12.57 -5.57 -8.74
N PRO A 119 13.45 -4.65 -8.27
CA PRO A 119 13.46 -3.28 -8.75
C PRO A 119 13.71 -3.18 -10.27
N PRO A 120 13.05 -2.25 -11.00
CA PRO A 120 13.20 -2.12 -12.45
C PRO A 120 14.65 -1.92 -12.93
N GLU A 121 15.44 -1.14 -12.20
CA GLU A 121 16.86 -0.92 -12.55
C GLU A 121 17.68 -2.22 -12.44
N ILE A 122 17.37 -3.07 -11.46
CA ILE A 122 17.99 -4.39 -11.33
C ILE A 122 17.50 -5.34 -12.42
N GLU A 123 16.19 -5.31 -12.73
CA GLU A 123 15.60 -6.17 -13.76
C GLU A 123 16.20 -5.89 -15.15
N ASN A 124 16.50 -4.64 -15.44
CA ASN A 124 17.01 -4.19 -16.74
C ASN A 124 18.54 -4.35 -16.90
N ASP A 125 19.27 -4.63 -15.83
CA ASP A 125 20.72 -4.85 -15.86
C ASP A 125 21.04 -6.33 -15.62
N PRO A 126 21.60 -7.08 -16.62
CA PRO A 126 21.86 -8.50 -16.48
C PRO A 126 22.84 -8.88 -15.35
N GLU A 127 23.85 -8.03 -15.06
CA GLU A 127 24.81 -8.28 -14.00
C GLU A 127 24.20 -8.03 -12.63
N ALA A 128 23.53 -6.89 -12.45
CA ALA A 128 22.81 -6.57 -11.22
C ALA A 128 21.74 -7.62 -10.91
N LYS A 129 21.02 -8.08 -11.92
CA LYS A 129 20.00 -9.11 -11.80
C LYS A 129 20.55 -10.45 -11.32
N LYS A 130 21.68 -10.88 -11.88
CA LYS A 130 22.34 -12.11 -11.46
C LYS A 130 22.73 -12.03 -9.98
N LEU A 131 23.38 -10.94 -9.57
CA LEU A 131 23.78 -10.72 -8.17
C LEU A 131 22.55 -10.68 -7.24
N PHE A 132 21.47 -10.05 -7.67
CA PHE A 132 20.25 -9.96 -6.89
C PHE A 132 19.61 -11.34 -6.68
N ILE A 133 19.52 -12.18 -7.72
CA ILE A 133 18.97 -13.53 -7.61
C ILE A 133 19.84 -14.38 -6.67
N GLU A 134 21.18 -14.33 -6.82
CA GLU A 134 22.12 -15.04 -5.93
C GLU A 134 21.93 -14.62 -4.46
N ALA A 135 21.65 -13.33 -4.19
CA ALA A 135 21.38 -12.86 -2.83
C ALA A 135 20.06 -13.42 -2.30
N MET A 136 18.97 -13.39 -3.10
CA MET A 136 17.68 -13.94 -2.69
C MET A 136 17.73 -15.43 -2.39
N GLU A 137 18.46 -16.21 -3.20
CA GLU A 137 18.68 -17.66 -2.99
C GLU A 137 19.44 -17.94 -1.69
N LYS A 138 20.47 -17.14 -1.39
CA LYS A 138 21.21 -17.27 -0.14
C LYS A 138 20.40 -16.86 1.08
N ASP A 139 19.62 -15.81 0.99
CA ASP A 139 18.75 -15.36 2.08
C ASP A 139 17.72 -16.46 2.42
N GLN A 140 17.15 -17.15 1.41
CA GLN A 140 16.27 -18.29 1.61
C GLN A 140 17.03 -19.45 2.30
N GLU A 141 18.23 -19.81 1.82
CA GLU A 141 19.04 -20.87 2.42
C GLU A 141 19.33 -20.57 3.89
N TYR A 142 19.71 -19.34 4.23
CA TYR A 142 19.99 -18.98 5.62
C TYR A 142 18.73 -18.93 6.48
N TYR A 143 17.61 -18.48 5.95
CA TYR A 143 16.32 -18.54 6.64
C TYR A 143 15.93 -19.97 7.02
N ASP A 144 16.03 -20.90 6.07
CA ASP A 144 15.69 -22.31 6.30
C ASP A 144 16.61 -22.94 7.35
N ARG A 145 17.92 -22.73 7.23
CA ARG A 145 18.92 -23.26 8.17
C ARG A 145 18.77 -22.69 9.57
N LEU A 146 18.50 -21.40 9.72
CA LEU A 146 18.23 -20.77 11.00
C LEU A 146 16.95 -21.32 11.63
N THR A 147 15.89 -21.44 10.83
CA THR A 147 14.62 -22.02 11.27
C THR A 147 14.80 -23.44 11.81
N GLU A 148 15.52 -24.28 11.09
CA GLU A 148 15.80 -25.67 11.51
C GLU A 148 16.60 -25.73 12.82
N VAL A 149 17.68 -24.97 12.93
CA VAL A 149 18.54 -24.97 14.12
C VAL A 149 17.77 -24.44 15.35
N LEU A 150 17.05 -23.35 15.19
CA LEU A 150 16.27 -22.75 16.28
C LEU A 150 15.08 -23.64 16.69
N LYS A 151 14.36 -24.19 15.72
CA LYS A 151 13.24 -25.12 15.98
C LYS A 151 13.71 -26.34 16.80
N ARG A 152 14.81 -26.97 16.40
CA ARG A 152 15.37 -28.13 17.09
C ARG A 152 15.73 -27.81 18.53
N ARG A 153 16.39 -26.67 18.79
CA ARG A 153 16.75 -26.22 20.15
C ARG A 153 15.52 -25.94 21.00
N HIS A 154 14.60 -25.11 20.51
CA HIS A 154 13.39 -24.76 21.24
C HIS A 154 12.50 -25.96 21.54
N LYS A 155 12.40 -26.93 20.59
CA LYS A 155 11.66 -28.18 20.81
C LYS A 155 12.26 -28.99 21.94
N ALA A 156 13.59 -29.16 21.97
CA ALA A 156 14.28 -29.89 23.02
C ALA A 156 14.07 -29.25 24.41
N ASP A 157 14.20 -27.94 24.50
CA ASP A 157 14.00 -27.20 25.75
C ASP A 157 12.56 -27.36 26.27
N MET A 158 11.55 -27.22 25.37
CA MET A 158 10.12 -27.37 25.75
C MET A 158 9.76 -28.79 26.20
N ILE A 159 10.33 -29.81 25.57
CA ILE A 159 10.14 -31.22 26.00
C ILE A 159 10.78 -31.44 27.37
N ALA A 160 11.97 -30.89 27.59
CA ALA A 160 12.64 -30.97 28.91
C ALA A 160 11.81 -30.29 30.01
N ASP A 161 11.10 -29.21 29.67
CA ASP A 161 10.17 -28.52 30.57
C ASP A 161 8.80 -29.23 30.73
N GLY A 162 8.60 -30.40 30.13
CA GLY A 162 7.43 -31.26 30.31
C GLY A 162 6.31 -31.02 29.28
N MET A 163 6.55 -30.29 28.22
CA MET A 163 5.58 -30.12 27.13
C MET A 163 5.50 -31.41 26.29
N ASP A 164 4.29 -31.75 25.84
CA ASP A 164 4.14 -32.89 24.91
C ASP A 164 4.81 -32.55 23.55
N GLU A 165 5.28 -33.59 22.88
CA GLU A 165 6.10 -33.44 21.67
C GLU A 165 5.40 -32.69 20.54
N LYS A 166 4.11 -32.89 20.32
CA LYS A 166 3.33 -32.27 19.27
C LYS A 166 3.13 -30.75 19.53
N SER A 167 2.85 -30.37 20.77
CA SER A 167 2.74 -28.97 21.19
C SER A 167 4.08 -28.28 21.16
N ALA A 168 5.15 -28.97 21.60
CA ALA A 168 6.52 -28.47 21.54
C ALA A 168 6.96 -28.20 20.09
N ASP A 169 6.70 -29.11 19.15
CA ASP A 169 7.04 -28.94 17.73
C ASP A 169 6.39 -27.70 17.11
N ARG A 170 5.07 -27.53 17.30
CA ARG A 170 4.32 -26.39 16.78
C ARG A 170 4.76 -25.04 17.40
N THR A 171 5.05 -25.05 18.69
CA THR A 171 5.45 -23.82 19.41
C THR A 171 6.89 -23.44 19.07
N ALA A 172 7.77 -24.44 18.97
CA ALA A 172 9.16 -24.25 18.57
C ALA A 172 9.28 -23.69 17.15
N GLU A 173 8.46 -24.18 16.21
CA GLU A 173 8.42 -23.65 14.85
C GLU A 173 8.06 -22.16 14.81
N LYS A 174 6.99 -21.77 15.53
CA LYS A 174 6.60 -20.35 15.62
C LYS A 174 7.69 -19.45 16.19
N LYS A 175 8.38 -19.91 17.24
CA LYS A 175 9.52 -19.19 17.82
C LYS A 175 10.71 -19.12 16.86
N ALA A 176 10.99 -20.20 16.15
CA ALA A 176 12.10 -20.27 15.21
C ALA A 176 11.91 -19.28 14.04
N ILE A 177 10.74 -19.27 13.41
CA ILE A 177 10.45 -18.34 12.30
C ILE A 177 10.41 -16.88 12.75
N GLU A 178 10.01 -16.60 13.99
CA GLU A 178 10.01 -15.24 14.54
C GLU A 178 11.40 -14.60 14.52
N ASP A 179 12.44 -15.40 14.79
CA ASP A 179 13.83 -14.94 14.78
C ASP A 179 14.50 -15.13 13.41
N ALA A 180 14.26 -16.27 12.74
CA ALA A 180 14.87 -16.55 11.44
C ALA A 180 14.52 -15.51 10.37
N ARG A 181 13.31 -14.93 10.41
CA ARG A 181 12.85 -13.88 9.46
C ARG A 181 13.73 -12.63 9.42
N PHE A 182 14.63 -12.42 10.36
CA PHE A 182 15.55 -11.28 10.37
C PHE A 182 16.55 -11.29 9.22
N VAL A 183 16.75 -12.45 8.57
CA VAL A 183 17.58 -12.54 7.36
C VAL A 183 16.80 -12.33 6.08
N LEU A 184 15.45 -12.24 6.12
CA LEU A 184 14.65 -12.00 4.94
C LEU A 184 14.88 -10.58 4.39
N PRO A 185 15.03 -10.42 3.06
CA PRO A 185 15.37 -9.15 2.45
C PRO A 185 14.19 -8.17 2.43
N ASN A 186 14.50 -6.89 2.28
CA ASN A 186 13.49 -5.85 2.04
C ASN A 186 12.69 -6.06 0.74
N ALA A 187 13.24 -6.81 -0.19
CA ALA A 187 12.58 -7.20 -1.43
C ALA A 187 11.46 -8.23 -1.23
N CYS A 188 11.44 -8.93 -0.08
CA CYS A 188 10.44 -9.95 0.22
C CYS A 188 9.03 -9.39 0.00
N ASP A 189 8.20 -10.16 -0.72
CA ASP A 189 6.81 -9.82 -1.02
C ASP A 189 5.95 -9.75 0.24
N THR A 190 4.92 -8.94 0.18
CA THR A 190 3.89 -8.86 1.22
C THR A 190 2.57 -8.40 0.64
N LYS A 191 1.51 -8.59 1.41
CA LYS A 191 0.17 -8.12 1.10
C LYS A 191 -0.48 -7.46 2.30
N MET A 192 -1.37 -6.50 2.02
CA MET A 192 -2.03 -5.76 3.07
C MET A 192 -3.44 -5.33 2.70
N ILE A 193 -4.24 -5.08 3.74
CA ILE A 193 -5.46 -4.29 3.64
C ILE A 193 -5.17 -2.93 4.25
N LEU A 194 -5.52 -1.88 3.52
CA LEU A 194 -5.30 -0.48 3.88
C LEU A 194 -6.62 0.28 3.85
N THR A 195 -6.98 0.97 4.94
CA THR A 195 -8.11 1.90 4.96
C THR A 195 -7.64 3.31 5.27
N MET A 196 -8.05 4.27 4.43
CA MET A 196 -7.84 5.70 4.63
C MET A 196 -9.11 6.48 4.32
N ASN A 197 -9.32 7.62 4.99
CA ASN A 197 -10.32 8.60 4.54
C ASN A 197 -9.79 9.45 3.37
N ALA A 198 -10.69 10.17 2.68
CA ALA A 198 -10.31 10.92 1.48
C ALA A 198 -9.27 12.01 1.77
N ARG A 199 -9.31 12.68 2.93
CA ARG A 199 -8.29 13.67 3.30
C ARG A 199 -6.90 13.04 3.42
N SER A 200 -6.81 11.90 4.09
CA SER A 200 -5.56 11.14 4.22
C SER A 200 -5.07 10.64 2.86
N LEU A 201 -5.97 10.20 1.97
CA LEU A 201 -5.64 9.81 0.60
C LEU A 201 -5.11 10.99 -0.21
N HIS A 202 -5.71 12.18 -0.15
CA HIS A 202 -5.18 13.37 -0.80
C HIS A 202 -3.76 13.71 -0.32
N ASN A 203 -3.51 13.63 1.00
CA ASN A 203 -2.18 13.82 1.53
C ASN A 203 -1.19 12.74 1.04
N PHE A 204 -1.60 11.48 1.01
CA PHE A 204 -0.81 10.37 0.47
C PHE A 204 -0.46 10.62 -1.00
N PHE A 205 -1.43 10.95 -1.84
CA PHE A 205 -1.24 11.19 -3.27
C PHE A 205 -0.32 12.39 -3.55
N ARG A 206 -0.47 13.49 -2.80
CA ARG A 206 0.43 14.66 -2.92
C ARG A 206 1.89 14.29 -2.78
N HIS A 207 2.21 13.38 -1.86
CA HIS A 207 3.57 12.96 -1.58
C HIS A 207 4.04 11.78 -2.44
N ARG A 208 3.16 10.82 -2.74
CA ARG A 208 3.57 9.55 -3.35
C ARG A 208 3.35 9.47 -4.85
N CYS A 209 2.47 10.29 -5.43
CA CYS A 209 2.38 10.44 -6.88
C CYS A 209 3.51 11.31 -7.48
N CYS A 210 4.32 11.97 -6.65
CA CYS A 210 5.44 12.79 -7.07
C CYS A 210 6.57 11.93 -7.67
N ASN A 211 7.22 12.38 -8.77
CA ASN A 211 8.35 11.66 -9.38
C ASN A 211 9.55 11.47 -8.46
N ARG A 212 9.66 12.23 -7.37
CA ARG A 212 10.67 12.03 -6.33
C ARG A 212 10.33 10.92 -5.34
N ALA A 213 9.11 10.39 -5.35
CA ALA A 213 8.79 9.20 -4.58
C ALA A 213 9.49 7.98 -5.19
N GLN A 214 9.83 7.01 -4.33
CA GLN A 214 10.38 5.74 -4.80
C GLN A 214 9.37 5.07 -5.76
N TRP A 215 9.89 4.41 -6.80
CA TRP A 215 9.10 3.94 -7.94
C TRP A 215 7.89 3.07 -7.54
N GLU A 216 8.06 2.14 -6.59
CA GLU A 216 7.03 1.16 -6.22
C GLU A 216 5.84 1.82 -5.50
N ILE A 217 6.10 2.65 -4.47
CA ILE A 217 5.03 3.37 -3.77
C ILE A 217 4.38 4.43 -4.66
N ARG A 218 5.11 4.95 -5.67
CA ARG A 218 4.56 5.86 -6.66
C ARG A 218 3.57 5.14 -7.58
N GLU A 219 3.92 3.94 -8.05
CA GLU A 219 3.02 3.12 -8.86
C GLU A 219 1.76 2.74 -8.08
N LEU A 220 1.91 2.28 -6.84
CA LEU A 220 0.79 2.02 -5.93
C LEU A 220 -0.13 3.24 -5.82
N ALA A 221 0.44 4.43 -5.59
CA ALA A 221 -0.34 5.66 -5.47
C ALA A 221 -1.09 6.00 -6.78
N CYS A 222 -0.47 5.75 -7.96
CA CYS A 222 -1.11 5.92 -9.26
C CYS A 222 -2.36 5.03 -9.42
N GLU A 223 -2.23 3.75 -9.10
CA GLU A 223 -3.35 2.80 -9.18
C GLU A 223 -4.47 3.17 -8.20
N MET A 224 -4.13 3.54 -6.97
CA MET A 224 -5.13 3.99 -6.00
C MET A 224 -5.88 5.26 -6.45
N VAL A 225 -5.21 6.21 -7.11
CA VAL A 225 -5.89 7.42 -7.69
C VAL A 225 -6.91 7.01 -8.74
N LYS A 226 -6.58 6.05 -9.64
CA LYS A 226 -7.50 5.57 -10.67
C LYS A 226 -8.77 4.99 -10.04
N LEU A 227 -8.61 4.06 -9.09
CA LEU A 227 -9.73 3.43 -8.39
C LEU A 227 -10.59 4.42 -7.60
N CYS A 228 -9.98 5.41 -6.95
CA CYS A 228 -10.72 6.46 -6.26
C CYS A 228 -11.55 7.32 -7.22
N ARG A 229 -11.01 7.63 -8.41
CA ARG A 229 -11.70 8.42 -9.44
C ARG A 229 -12.88 7.70 -10.07
N GLU A 230 -12.86 6.36 -10.14
CA GLU A 230 -13.98 5.57 -10.63
C GLU A 230 -15.23 5.72 -9.77
N VAL A 231 -15.07 5.82 -8.44
CA VAL A 231 -16.19 5.84 -7.49
C VAL A 231 -16.51 7.24 -6.94
N ALA A 232 -15.57 8.17 -7.01
CA ALA A 232 -15.73 9.55 -6.52
C ALA A 232 -14.96 10.55 -7.40
N PRO A 233 -15.38 10.72 -8.67
CA PRO A 233 -14.64 11.48 -9.69
C PRO A 233 -14.45 12.96 -9.34
N ASN A 234 -15.45 13.62 -8.73
CA ASN A 234 -15.33 15.02 -8.35
C ASN A 234 -14.45 15.19 -7.11
N LEU A 235 -14.58 14.29 -6.12
CA LEU A 235 -13.78 14.31 -4.91
C LEU A 235 -12.29 14.11 -5.21
N PHE A 236 -11.93 13.22 -6.15
CA PHE A 236 -10.54 12.93 -6.53
C PHE A 236 -10.10 13.54 -7.86
N LYS A 237 -10.85 14.48 -8.42
CA LYS A 237 -10.52 15.21 -9.65
C LYS A 237 -9.09 15.76 -9.64
N ASN A 238 -8.70 16.36 -8.51
CA ASN A 238 -7.41 16.98 -8.28
C ASN A 238 -6.43 16.07 -7.50
N ALA A 239 -6.71 14.77 -7.39
CA ALA A 239 -5.82 13.83 -6.72
C ALA A 239 -4.56 13.57 -7.57
N GLY A 240 -3.38 13.67 -6.94
CA GLY A 240 -2.09 13.51 -7.61
C GLY A 240 -0.98 14.26 -6.89
N PRO A 241 0.17 14.47 -7.55
CA PRO A 241 1.31 15.17 -6.96
C PRO A 241 0.97 16.64 -6.67
N SER A 242 1.67 17.24 -5.70
CA SER A 242 1.41 18.63 -5.28
C SER A 242 1.50 19.66 -6.43
N CYS A 243 2.31 19.37 -7.46
CA CYS A 243 2.47 20.24 -8.63
C CYS A 243 1.31 20.17 -9.64
N LEU A 244 0.29 19.33 -9.39
CA LEU A 244 -0.87 19.21 -10.29
C LEU A 244 -1.68 20.52 -10.35
N ILE A 245 -1.92 21.15 -9.20
CA ILE A 245 -2.78 22.33 -9.08
C ILE A 245 -1.98 23.64 -8.97
N GLY A 246 -0.75 23.58 -8.42
CA GLY A 246 0.06 24.77 -8.13
C GLY A 246 1.51 24.66 -8.59
N PRO A 247 2.39 25.57 -8.18
CA PRO A 247 3.83 25.43 -8.40
C PRO A 247 4.36 24.23 -7.63
N CYS A 248 5.51 23.68 -8.09
CA CYS A 248 6.18 22.60 -7.37
C CYS A 248 6.64 23.10 -5.98
N PRO A 249 6.21 22.47 -4.88
CA PRO A 249 6.60 22.90 -3.53
C PRO A 249 8.05 22.54 -3.17
N GLU A 250 8.71 21.68 -3.96
CA GLU A 250 10.07 21.19 -3.72
C GLU A 250 11.17 22.23 -4.02
N GLY A 251 10.82 23.38 -4.58
CA GLY A 251 11.77 24.46 -4.86
C GLY A 251 12.97 23.99 -5.68
N LYS A 252 14.17 24.14 -5.12
CA LYS A 252 15.43 23.68 -5.76
C LYS A 252 15.53 22.16 -5.95
N MET A 253 14.71 21.41 -5.23
CA MET A 253 14.67 19.94 -5.28
C MET A 253 13.62 19.41 -6.26
N THR A 254 13.08 20.25 -7.13
CA THR A 254 12.11 19.84 -8.16
C THR A 254 12.69 18.79 -9.11
N CYS A 255 11.84 17.87 -9.61
CA CYS A 255 12.22 16.94 -10.69
C CYS A 255 12.28 17.64 -12.06
N GLY A 256 11.74 18.84 -12.21
CA GLY A 256 11.67 19.56 -13.49
C GLY A 256 10.51 19.16 -14.40
N GLU A 257 9.80 18.07 -14.11
CA GLU A 257 8.82 17.43 -15.01
C GLU A 257 7.37 17.84 -14.72
N ILE A 258 7.13 19.09 -14.30
CA ILE A 258 5.79 19.57 -13.91
C ILE A 258 4.76 19.43 -15.04
N ARG A 259 5.19 19.55 -16.29
CA ARG A 259 4.33 19.49 -17.47
C ARG A 259 3.82 18.07 -17.68
N GLU A 260 4.71 17.11 -17.69
CA GLU A 260 4.44 15.68 -17.84
C GLU A 260 3.56 15.17 -16.69
N MET A 261 3.84 15.61 -15.47
CA MET A 261 3.04 15.23 -14.29
C MET A 261 1.61 15.76 -14.39
N ARG A 262 1.43 16.99 -14.88
CA ARG A 262 0.09 17.53 -15.13
C ARG A 262 -0.65 16.76 -16.22
N GLU A 263 0.00 16.44 -17.33
CA GLU A 263 -0.59 15.63 -18.41
C GLU A 263 -1.02 14.23 -17.91
N LYS A 264 -0.17 13.58 -17.11
CA LYS A 264 -0.43 12.25 -16.54
C LYS A 264 -1.62 12.24 -15.59
N TYR A 265 -1.77 13.27 -14.73
CA TYR A 265 -2.76 13.27 -13.65
C TYR A 265 -3.98 14.14 -13.91
N THR A 266 -3.99 14.98 -14.94
CA THR A 266 -5.20 15.76 -15.29
C THR A 266 -6.33 14.78 -15.64
N PHE A 267 -7.43 14.91 -14.88
CA PHE A 267 -8.61 14.09 -15.09
C PHE A 267 -9.30 14.49 -16.39
N LYS A 268 -9.27 13.61 -17.38
CA LYS A 268 -10.03 13.74 -18.63
C LYS A 268 -11.36 13.01 -18.43
N LYS A 269 -12.47 13.77 -18.41
CA LYS A 269 -13.83 13.18 -18.39
C LYS A 269 -14.10 12.38 -19.63
#